data_e2530f35a2ba79ce1716221ada99d9ec
#
_entry.id   e2530f35a2ba79ce1716221ada99d9ec
#
_cell.length_a   1.000
_cell.length_b   1.000
_cell.length_c   1.000
_cell.angle_alpha   90.00
_cell.angle_beta   90.00
_cell.angle_gamma   90.00
#
_symmetry.space_group_name_H-M   'P 1'
#
loop_
_entity.id
_entity.type
_entity.pdbx_description
1 polymer ?
#
loop_
_entity_poly.entity_id
_entity_poly.type
_entity_poly.pdbx_seq_one_letter_code
_entity_poly.pdbx_strand_id
1 'polypeptide(L)'
;MSKYPYRQDKEELKALLQQFDNLKTGKNNSFIEEDSFERIIDHFDENEQLILALEAAEYGIEQYPYSAMLLLKKADILIALRRYKEALFILDQAELLDSKDTNLYILKTDAYLALDMQHKAAAVLETAIQDFEGEEKLDLLFELCDVYDDYESFDKVFDCLKIILEQEPNNEEALYKICFWTDFTGRNEEGIRLHQKIIEDFPFNELAWFNLAAAYQGLKLYEKAIDAYQYAIAIDEKFDYALRNMGDAFIRLRRYKDAVEVLERVLELARPEDVIYEAIGHCYDKMGN
;
A
#
# COMPACT_ATOMS: atom_id res chain seq x y z
N MET A 1 39.45 -3.28 6.06
CA MET A 1 38.08 -3.68 5.62
C MET A 1 37.92 -5.17 5.89
N SER A 2 37.08 -5.53 6.87
CA SER A 2 36.88 -6.91 7.31
C SER A 2 36.18 -7.73 6.22
N LYS A 3 36.64 -8.96 6.01
CA LYS A 3 36.15 -9.89 4.99
C LYS A 3 34.77 -10.51 5.30
N TYR A 4 34.18 -10.26 6.48
CA TYR A 4 32.91 -10.85 6.93
C TYR A 4 32.09 -9.87 7.79
N PRO A 5 31.37 -8.90 7.19
CA PRO A 5 30.54 -7.94 7.93
C PRO A 5 29.48 -8.65 8.78
N TYR A 6 28.81 -9.68 8.27
CA TYR A 6 27.77 -10.43 8.97
C TYR A 6 28.21 -11.12 10.27
N ARG A 7 29.47 -11.55 10.36
CA ARG A 7 30.00 -12.21 11.56
C ARG A 7 30.34 -11.21 12.65
N GLN A 8 30.79 -10.02 12.28
CA GLN A 8 31.11 -8.94 13.19
C GLN A 8 29.84 -8.37 13.84
N ASP A 9 28.79 -8.16 13.07
CA ASP A 9 27.49 -7.67 13.54
C ASP A 9 26.85 -8.64 14.56
N LYS A 10 26.96 -9.93 14.35
CA LYS A 10 26.46 -10.95 15.27
C LYS A 10 27.23 -11.04 16.60
N GLU A 11 28.54 -10.77 16.58
CA GLU A 11 29.37 -10.72 17.80
C GLU A 11 29.09 -9.43 18.59
N GLU A 12 28.86 -8.31 17.91
CA GLU A 12 28.47 -7.03 18.52
C GLU A 12 27.10 -7.12 19.20
N LEU A 13 26.10 -7.66 18.50
CA LEU A 13 24.77 -7.86 19.10
C LEU A 13 24.82 -8.77 20.34
N LYS A 14 25.59 -9.84 20.29
CA LYS A 14 25.79 -10.71 21.46
C LYS A 14 26.39 -9.98 22.66
N ALA A 15 27.34 -9.08 22.42
CA ALA A 15 27.94 -8.24 23.47
C ALA A 15 26.92 -7.25 24.04
N LEU A 16 26.06 -6.65 23.19
CA LEU A 16 24.98 -5.77 23.62
C LEU A 16 23.94 -6.49 24.48
N LEU A 17 23.51 -7.67 24.08
CA LEU A 17 22.59 -8.49 24.88
C LEU A 17 23.16 -8.85 26.25
N GLN A 18 24.46 -9.17 26.31
CA GLN A 18 25.13 -9.43 27.58
C GLN A 18 25.26 -8.17 28.44
N GLN A 19 25.47 -7.01 27.84
CA GLN A 19 25.48 -5.72 28.52
C GLN A 19 24.11 -5.39 29.11
N PHE A 20 23.03 -5.63 28.35
CA PHE A 20 21.66 -5.48 28.81
C PHE A 20 21.31 -6.42 29.97
N ASP A 21 21.70 -7.69 29.91
CA ASP A 21 21.54 -8.64 31.02
C ASP A 21 22.28 -8.19 32.30
N ASN A 22 23.47 -7.62 32.17
CA ASN A 22 24.20 -7.06 33.29
C ASN A 22 23.51 -5.84 33.89
N LEU A 23 22.89 -4.99 33.05
CA LEU A 23 22.10 -3.84 33.48
C LEU A 23 20.88 -4.32 34.30
N LYS A 24 20.11 -5.28 33.79
CA LYS A 24 18.94 -5.87 34.46
C LYS A 24 19.29 -6.49 35.82
N THR A 25 20.46 -7.13 35.92
CA THR A 25 20.88 -7.81 37.17
C THR A 25 21.58 -6.89 38.15
N GLY A 26 21.71 -5.60 37.84
CA GLY A 26 22.39 -4.61 38.71
C GLY A 26 23.88 -4.88 38.90
N LYS A 27 24.50 -5.71 38.06
CA LYS A 27 25.91 -6.08 38.15
C LYS A 27 26.84 -4.96 37.66
N ASN A 28 26.34 -4.05 36.87
CA ASN A 28 27.07 -2.92 36.34
C ASN A 28 26.09 -1.80 36.01
N ASN A 29 26.39 -0.55 36.41
CA ASN A 29 25.69 0.63 35.93
C ASN A 29 26.22 0.98 34.52
N SER A 30 26.16 0.05 33.59
CA SER A 30 26.64 0.29 32.25
C SER A 30 25.59 1.12 31.48
N PHE A 31 26.05 2.27 31.02
CA PHE A 31 25.32 3.11 30.10
C PHE A 31 25.27 2.37 28.73
N ILE A 32 24.10 2.20 28.15
CA ILE A 32 23.89 1.64 26.81
C ILE A 32 23.48 2.80 25.91
N GLU A 33 24.10 2.92 24.74
CA GLU A 33 23.76 3.96 23.76
C GLU A 33 22.35 3.76 23.21
N GLU A 34 21.69 4.83 22.81
CA GLU A 34 20.30 4.84 22.38
C GLU A 34 20.06 3.90 21.19
N ASP A 35 20.88 4.01 20.14
CA ASP A 35 20.83 3.11 18.96
C ASP A 35 21.08 1.63 19.33
N SER A 36 21.78 1.39 20.44
CA SER A 36 22.00 0.03 20.94
C SER A 36 20.77 -0.55 21.62
N PHE A 37 19.94 0.28 22.26
CA PHE A 37 18.63 -0.15 22.76
C PHE A 37 17.70 -0.52 21.60
N GLU A 38 17.67 0.27 20.53
CA GLU A 38 16.89 -0.08 19.33
C GLU A 38 17.26 -1.48 18.82
N ARG A 39 18.55 -1.75 18.62
CA ARG A 39 19.04 -3.07 18.17
C ARG A 39 18.70 -4.21 19.13
N ILE A 40 18.67 -3.97 20.44
CA ILE A 40 18.28 -4.96 21.45
C ILE A 40 16.77 -5.22 21.37
N ILE A 41 15.97 -4.17 21.23
CA ILE A 41 14.52 -4.24 21.11
C ILE A 41 14.15 -5.03 19.87
N ASP A 42 14.69 -4.64 18.71
CA ASP A 42 14.43 -5.29 17.43
C ASP A 42 14.81 -6.78 17.47
N HIS A 43 15.94 -7.12 18.10
CA HIS A 43 16.35 -8.50 18.26
C HIS A 43 15.34 -9.32 19.06
N PHE A 44 14.80 -8.80 20.15
CA PHE A 44 13.80 -9.51 20.94
C PHE A 44 12.45 -9.59 20.22
N ASP A 45 12.07 -8.55 19.50
CA ASP A 45 10.85 -8.50 18.70
C ASP A 45 10.88 -9.52 17.55
N GLU A 46 11.92 -9.50 16.72
CA GLU A 46 12.14 -10.47 15.63
C GLU A 46 12.13 -11.94 16.09
N ASN A 47 12.49 -12.20 17.37
CA ASN A 47 12.45 -13.52 17.97
C ASN A 47 11.15 -13.79 18.76
N GLU A 48 10.10 -12.98 18.57
CA GLU A 48 8.80 -13.10 19.23
C GLU A 48 8.87 -13.04 20.78
N GLN A 49 9.95 -12.44 21.32
CA GLN A 49 10.17 -12.28 22.76
C GLN A 49 9.66 -10.93 23.26
N LEU A 50 8.39 -10.62 22.97
CA LEU A 50 7.76 -9.32 23.19
C LEU A 50 7.91 -8.76 24.61
N ILE A 51 7.92 -9.63 25.62
CA ILE A 51 8.11 -9.19 27.03
C ILE A 51 9.53 -8.69 27.27
N LEU A 52 10.54 -9.33 26.66
CA LEU A 52 11.93 -8.88 26.78
C LEU A 52 12.17 -7.61 25.94
N ALA A 53 11.52 -7.49 24.77
CA ALA A 53 11.53 -6.28 23.97
C ALA A 53 10.93 -5.09 24.75
N LEU A 54 9.77 -5.31 25.42
CA LEU A 54 9.14 -4.30 26.26
C LEU A 54 10.03 -3.87 27.43
N GLU A 55 10.65 -4.82 28.15
CA GLU A 55 11.60 -4.50 29.19
C GLU A 55 12.79 -3.69 28.66
N ALA A 56 13.34 -4.06 27.51
CA ALA A 56 14.45 -3.31 26.89
C ALA A 56 14.05 -1.88 26.55
N ALA A 57 12.85 -1.68 25.99
CA ALA A 57 12.32 -0.36 25.71
C ALA A 57 12.13 0.47 27.00
N GLU A 58 11.65 -0.13 28.07
CA GLU A 58 11.47 0.54 29.36
C GLU A 58 12.81 0.99 29.97
N TYR A 59 13.83 0.13 29.96
CA TYR A 59 15.19 0.52 30.40
C TYR A 59 15.78 1.60 29.51
N GLY A 60 15.54 1.54 28.19
CA GLY A 60 15.96 2.57 27.25
C GLY A 60 15.32 3.93 27.57
N ILE A 61 14.01 3.97 27.81
CA ILE A 61 13.27 5.20 28.16
C ILE A 61 13.71 5.74 29.54
N GLU A 62 14.06 4.89 30.50
CA GLU A 62 14.62 5.35 31.78
C GLU A 62 15.95 6.11 31.60
N GLN A 63 16.78 5.71 30.64
CA GLN A 63 18.05 6.39 30.33
C GLN A 63 17.84 7.59 29.37
N TYR A 64 16.90 7.49 28.45
CA TYR A 64 16.58 8.47 27.40
C TYR A 64 15.11 8.88 27.42
N PRO A 65 14.66 9.63 28.42
CA PRO A 65 13.21 9.91 28.61
C PRO A 65 12.59 10.81 27.53
N TYR A 66 13.40 11.39 26.66
CA TYR A 66 12.98 12.26 25.55
C TYR A 66 13.25 11.63 24.16
N SER A 67 13.46 10.35 24.10
CA SER A 67 13.62 9.63 22.83
C SER A 67 12.26 9.29 22.23
N ALA A 68 11.89 9.97 21.16
CA ALA A 68 10.69 9.66 20.39
C ALA A 68 10.78 8.23 19.81
N MET A 69 11.95 7.86 19.28
CA MET A 69 12.21 6.53 18.72
C MET A 69 11.93 5.41 19.72
N LEU A 70 12.45 5.49 20.96
CA LEU A 70 12.20 4.46 21.98
C LEU A 70 10.73 4.41 22.44
N LEU A 71 10.04 5.54 22.43
CA LEU A 71 8.60 5.58 22.71
C LEU A 71 7.81 4.90 21.58
N LEU A 72 8.16 5.13 20.31
CA LEU A 72 7.53 4.44 19.17
C LEU A 72 7.77 2.94 19.23
N LYS A 73 9.00 2.47 19.47
CA LYS A 73 9.32 1.05 19.67
C LYS A 73 8.50 0.43 20.83
N LYS A 74 8.39 1.14 21.95
CA LYS A 74 7.55 0.67 23.06
C LYS A 74 6.08 0.56 22.67
N ALA A 75 5.57 1.53 21.93
CA ALA A 75 4.17 1.54 21.50
C ALA A 75 3.87 0.39 20.54
N ASP A 76 4.76 0.13 19.59
CA ASP A 76 4.68 -0.98 18.65
C ASP A 76 4.60 -2.34 19.38
N ILE A 77 5.51 -2.58 20.32
CA ILE A 77 5.47 -3.78 21.16
C ILE A 77 4.17 -3.88 21.98
N LEU A 78 3.66 -2.75 22.48
CA LEU A 78 2.38 -2.73 23.21
C LEU A 78 1.21 -3.09 22.31
N ILE A 79 1.23 -2.68 21.03
CA ILE A 79 0.24 -3.08 20.01
C ILE A 79 0.34 -4.59 19.77
N ALA A 80 1.53 -5.13 19.56
CA ALA A 80 1.76 -6.57 19.41
C ALA A 80 1.26 -7.38 20.63
N LEU A 81 1.39 -6.82 21.83
CA LEU A 81 0.87 -7.39 23.09
C LEU A 81 -0.64 -7.11 23.29
N ARG A 82 -1.32 -6.51 22.33
CA ARG A 82 -2.76 -6.10 22.39
C ARG A 82 -3.09 -5.13 23.52
N ARG A 83 -2.10 -4.35 23.98
CA ARG A 83 -2.29 -3.32 25.02
C ARG A 83 -2.54 -1.94 24.39
N TYR A 84 -3.50 -1.87 23.47
CA TYR A 84 -3.74 -0.74 22.55
C TYR A 84 -3.93 0.62 23.26
N LYS A 85 -4.65 0.65 24.41
CA LYS A 85 -4.86 1.91 25.14
C LYS A 85 -3.58 2.45 25.74
N GLU A 86 -2.68 1.56 26.16
CA GLU A 86 -1.37 1.96 26.70
C GLU A 86 -0.46 2.43 25.56
N ALA A 87 -0.51 1.74 24.40
CA ALA A 87 0.19 2.16 23.20
C ALA A 87 -0.22 3.59 22.80
N LEU A 88 -1.52 3.88 22.71
CA LEU A 88 -2.02 5.22 22.38
C LEU A 88 -1.52 6.29 23.35
N PHE A 89 -1.46 5.98 24.64
CA PHE A 89 -0.92 6.92 25.65
C PHE A 89 0.58 7.21 25.43
N ILE A 90 1.36 6.20 25.06
CA ILE A 90 2.78 6.36 24.73
C ILE A 90 2.96 7.13 23.41
N LEU A 91 2.13 6.84 22.39
CA LEU A 91 2.15 7.54 21.12
C LEU A 91 1.80 9.03 21.27
N ASP A 92 0.88 9.38 22.16
CA ASP A 92 0.59 10.78 22.46
C ASP A 92 1.78 11.51 23.12
N GLN A 93 2.63 10.79 23.86
CA GLN A 93 3.89 11.34 24.38
C GLN A 93 4.96 11.49 23.28
N ALA A 94 5.07 10.50 22.39
CA ALA A 94 6.00 10.54 21.27
C ALA A 94 5.69 11.72 20.33
N GLU A 95 4.40 11.99 20.06
CA GLU A 95 3.95 13.10 19.21
C GLU A 95 4.39 14.47 19.73
N LEU A 96 4.45 14.65 21.06
CA LEU A 96 4.93 15.89 21.67
C LEU A 96 6.43 16.10 21.46
N LEU A 97 7.18 15.03 21.22
CA LEU A 97 8.64 15.08 21.02
C LEU A 97 8.98 15.18 19.52
N ASP A 98 8.34 14.38 18.71
CA ASP A 98 8.50 14.38 17.27
C ASP A 98 7.17 14.07 16.59
N SER A 99 6.58 15.08 15.96
CA SER A 99 5.34 14.97 15.18
C SER A 99 5.60 14.76 13.68
N LYS A 100 6.86 14.57 13.26
CA LYS A 100 7.23 14.41 11.85
C LYS A 100 7.61 12.98 11.47
N ASP A 101 7.45 12.03 12.37
CA ASP A 101 7.62 10.61 12.08
C ASP A 101 6.28 10.01 11.62
N THR A 102 6.21 9.51 10.39
CA THR A 102 5.01 8.88 9.80
C THR A 102 4.59 7.63 10.57
N ASN A 103 5.54 6.85 11.10
CA ASN A 103 5.26 5.65 11.90
C ASN A 103 4.39 5.95 13.12
N LEU A 104 4.54 7.14 13.71
CA LEU A 104 3.67 7.59 14.81
C LEU A 104 2.19 7.48 14.44
N TYR A 105 1.83 7.97 13.26
CA TYR A 105 0.44 8.02 12.81
C TYR A 105 -0.07 6.65 12.35
N ILE A 106 0.80 5.84 11.73
CA ILE A 106 0.50 4.45 11.36
C ILE A 106 0.21 3.64 12.62
N LEU A 107 1.08 3.68 13.63
CA LEU A 107 0.87 2.97 14.91
C LEU A 107 -0.40 3.46 15.66
N LYS A 108 -0.71 4.77 15.60
CA LYS A 108 -1.98 5.28 16.17
C LYS A 108 -3.18 4.71 15.41
N THR A 109 -3.09 4.64 14.10
CA THR A 109 -4.13 4.06 13.22
C THR A 109 -4.36 2.60 13.57
N ASP A 110 -3.31 1.78 13.62
CA ASP A 110 -3.38 0.36 14.01
C ASP A 110 -4.04 0.16 15.37
N ALA A 111 -3.61 0.95 16.36
CA ALA A 111 -4.18 0.86 17.71
C ALA A 111 -5.66 1.25 17.75
N TYR A 112 -6.10 2.26 16.96
CA TYR A 112 -7.50 2.63 16.86
C TYR A 112 -8.32 1.60 16.10
N LEU A 113 -7.80 1.03 15.00
CA LEU A 113 -8.46 -0.04 14.24
C LEU A 113 -8.67 -1.28 15.12
N ALA A 114 -7.64 -1.68 15.87
CA ALA A 114 -7.70 -2.80 16.79
C ALA A 114 -8.69 -2.59 17.97
N LEU A 115 -9.05 -1.35 18.26
CA LEU A 115 -10.08 -0.97 19.23
C LEU A 115 -11.47 -0.78 18.60
N ASP A 116 -11.64 -1.07 17.31
CA ASP A 116 -12.87 -0.83 16.55
C ASP A 116 -13.29 0.67 16.54
N MET A 117 -12.25 1.55 16.53
CA MET A 117 -12.43 3.01 16.57
C MET A 117 -12.05 3.67 15.25
N GLN A 118 -12.53 3.20 14.24
CA GLN A 118 -12.16 3.47 12.86
C GLN A 118 -12.28 4.95 12.49
N HIS A 119 -13.34 5.64 12.88
CA HIS A 119 -13.43 7.08 12.63
C HIS A 119 -12.26 7.87 13.23
N LYS A 120 -11.66 7.36 14.31
CA LYS A 120 -10.48 7.99 14.90
C LYS A 120 -9.22 7.65 14.12
N ALA A 121 -9.10 6.41 13.63
CA ALA A 121 -8.01 6.00 12.75
C ALA A 121 -7.97 6.91 11.51
N ALA A 122 -9.09 7.04 10.80
CA ALA A 122 -9.16 7.93 9.64
C ALA A 122 -8.86 9.40 10.01
N ALA A 123 -9.42 9.93 11.11
CA ALA A 123 -9.22 11.31 11.51
C ALA A 123 -7.76 11.64 11.86
N VAL A 124 -7.02 10.68 12.43
CA VAL A 124 -5.57 10.83 12.69
C VAL A 124 -4.81 11.01 11.39
N LEU A 125 -5.05 10.15 10.40
CA LEU A 125 -4.39 10.22 9.10
C LEU A 125 -4.83 11.47 8.32
N GLU A 126 -6.14 11.79 8.27
CA GLU A 126 -6.65 13.00 7.60
C GLU A 126 -5.99 14.28 8.13
N THR A 127 -5.68 14.30 9.44
CA THR A 127 -4.99 15.44 10.07
C THR A 127 -3.50 15.42 9.72
N ALA A 128 -2.84 14.29 9.87
CA ALA A 128 -1.40 14.15 9.63
C ALA A 128 -1.02 14.50 8.20
N ILE A 129 -1.78 14.04 7.21
CA ILE A 129 -1.55 14.28 5.77
C ILE A 129 -1.41 15.78 5.42
N GLN A 130 -1.97 16.69 6.24
CA GLN A 130 -1.85 18.13 6.01
C GLN A 130 -0.46 18.67 6.35
N ASP A 131 0.27 17.97 7.20
CA ASP A 131 1.58 18.39 7.72
C ASP A 131 2.76 17.70 7.03
N PHE A 132 2.49 16.76 6.10
CA PHE A 132 3.50 16.02 5.35
C PHE A 132 3.48 16.37 3.86
N GLU A 133 4.63 16.16 3.19
CA GLU A 133 4.82 16.39 1.77
C GLU A 133 5.61 15.21 1.15
N GLY A 134 5.59 15.09 -0.19
CA GLY A 134 6.37 14.08 -0.91
C GLY A 134 5.97 12.64 -0.57
N GLU A 135 6.97 11.76 -0.47
CA GLU A 135 6.80 10.32 -0.26
C GLU A 135 6.07 10.00 1.05
N GLU A 136 6.41 10.69 2.14
CA GLU A 136 5.78 10.51 3.45
C GLU A 136 4.26 10.78 3.40
N LYS A 137 3.85 11.79 2.64
CA LYS A 137 2.42 12.07 2.43
C LYS A 137 1.72 10.99 1.64
N LEU A 138 2.40 10.41 0.64
CA LEU A 138 1.85 9.33 -0.17
C LEU A 138 1.65 8.08 0.67
N ASP A 139 2.61 7.74 1.54
CA ASP A 139 2.50 6.60 2.45
C ASP A 139 1.27 6.74 3.35
N LEU A 140 1.07 7.92 3.97
CA LEU A 140 -0.10 8.18 4.80
C LEU A 140 -1.42 8.18 4.00
N LEU A 141 -1.39 8.58 2.72
CA LEU A 141 -2.57 8.50 1.85
C LEU A 141 -2.92 7.07 1.49
N PHE A 142 -1.94 6.19 1.25
CA PHE A 142 -2.18 4.77 1.03
C PHE A 142 -2.75 4.11 2.28
N GLU A 143 -2.19 4.40 3.45
CA GLU A 143 -2.72 3.93 4.73
C GLU A 143 -4.18 4.37 4.93
N LEU A 144 -4.49 5.62 4.59
CA LEU A 144 -5.86 6.14 4.66
C LEU A 144 -6.79 5.45 3.64
N CYS A 145 -6.29 5.08 2.45
CA CYS A 145 -7.04 4.29 1.49
C CYS A 145 -7.45 2.94 2.09
N ASP A 146 -6.52 2.23 2.72
CA ASP A 146 -6.76 0.92 3.30
C ASP A 146 -7.75 1.02 4.47
N VAL A 147 -7.62 2.06 5.32
CA VAL A 147 -8.62 2.37 6.36
C VAL A 147 -10.01 2.58 5.76
N TYR A 148 -10.16 3.34 4.68
CA TYR A 148 -11.46 3.58 4.06
C TYR A 148 -12.02 2.36 3.34
N ASP A 149 -11.16 1.49 2.81
CA ASP A 149 -11.56 0.23 2.20
C ASP A 149 -12.16 -0.72 3.24
N ASP A 150 -11.48 -0.92 4.35
CA ASP A 150 -11.96 -1.72 5.50
C ASP A 150 -13.31 -1.24 6.04
N TYR A 151 -13.62 0.05 5.81
CA TYR A 151 -14.89 0.71 6.23
C TYR A 151 -15.98 0.73 5.18
N GLU A 152 -15.74 0.15 4.02
CA GLU A 152 -16.66 0.25 2.88
C GLU A 152 -16.96 1.72 2.48
N SER A 153 -16.02 2.63 2.78
CA SER A 153 -16.12 4.05 2.38
C SER A 153 -15.51 4.28 1.01
N PHE A 154 -15.95 3.55 0.02
CA PHE A 154 -15.33 3.39 -1.29
C PHE A 154 -15.19 4.69 -2.11
N ASP A 155 -16.11 5.64 -1.95
CA ASP A 155 -15.96 6.97 -2.55
C ASP A 155 -14.71 7.69 -2.03
N LYS A 156 -14.39 7.53 -0.75
CA LYS A 156 -13.21 8.13 -0.14
C LYS A 156 -11.92 7.42 -0.58
N VAL A 157 -11.97 6.10 -0.81
CA VAL A 157 -10.83 5.37 -1.40
C VAL A 157 -10.49 5.96 -2.76
N PHE A 158 -11.49 6.15 -3.63
CA PHE A 158 -11.28 6.80 -4.92
C PHE A 158 -10.68 8.21 -4.77
N ASP A 159 -11.18 9.01 -3.83
CA ASP A 159 -10.66 10.37 -3.59
C ASP A 159 -9.20 10.36 -3.15
N CYS A 160 -8.79 9.47 -2.25
CA CYS A 160 -7.39 9.32 -1.84
C CYS A 160 -6.49 8.91 -3.01
N LEU A 161 -6.88 7.88 -3.79
CA LEU A 161 -6.12 7.44 -4.95
C LEU A 161 -5.99 8.54 -6.02
N LYS A 162 -7.06 9.32 -6.21
CA LYS A 162 -7.02 10.48 -7.10
C LYS A 162 -6.03 11.53 -6.62
N ILE A 163 -5.97 11.83 -5.31
CA ILE A 163 -5.00 12.76 -4.74
C ILE A 163 -3.57 12.27 -4.96
N ILE A 164 -3.32 10.95 -4.77
CA ILE A 164 -2.02 10.34 -5.04
C ILE A 164 -1.63 10.56 -6.51
N LEU A 165 -2.53 10.26 -7.45
CA LEU A 165 -2.28 10.43 -8.89
C LEU A 165 -2.20 11.88 -9.35
N GLU A 166 -2.77 12.82 -8.61
CA GLU A 166 -2.57 14.26 -8.87
C GLU A 166 -1.18 14.73 -8.44
N GLN A 167 -0.53 14.07 -7.48
CA GLN A 167 0.83 14.35 -7.04
C GLN A 167 1.86 13.53 -7.83
N GLU A 168 1.61 12.24 -8.00
CA GLU A 168 2.43 11.29 -8.75
C GLU A 168 1.62 10.61 -9.85
N PRO A 169 1.47 11.23 -11.01
CA PRO A 169 0.64 10.70 -12.11
C PRO A 169 1.06 9.33 -12.64
N ASN A 170 2.32 8.93 -12.37
CA ASN A 170 2.90 7.65 -12.80
C ASN A 170 3.01 6.62 -11.67
N ASN A 171 2.35 6.85 -10.54
CA ASN A 171 2.35 5.91 -9.43
C ASN A 171 1.59 4.63 -9.82
N GLU A 172 2.34 3.54 -10.03
CA GLU A 172 1.81 2.28 -10.53
C GLU A 172 0.76 1.68 -9.59
N GLU A 173 1.01 1.69 -8.29
CA GLU A 173 0.08 1.13 -7.29
C GLU A 173 -1.27 1.86 -7.30
N ALA A 174 -1.24 3.19 -7.33
CA ALA A 174 -2.45 3.99 -7.40
C ALA A 174 -3.20 3.78 -8.72
N LEU A 175 -2.49 3.64 -9.85
CA LEU A 175 -3.09 3.33 -11.15
C LEU A 175 -3.77 1.95 -11.17
N TYR A 176 -3.17 0.93 -10.54
CA TYR A 176 -3.80 -0.38 -10.40
C TYR A 176 -5.04 -0.33 -9.53
N LYS A 177 -4.95 0.27 -8.35
CA LYS A 177 -6.07 0.33 -7.39
C LYS A 177 -7.24 1.16 -7.95
N ILE A 178 -7.00 2.33 -8.53
CA ILE A 178 -8.07 3.26 -8.95
C ILE A 178 -8.94 2.72 -10.09
N CYS A 179 -8.43 1.82 -10.93
CA CYS A 179 -9.20 1.20 -12.00
C CYS A 179 -10.46 0.51 -11.44
N PHE A 180 -10.27 -0.34 -10.43
CA PHE A 180 -11.34 -1.04 -9.75
C PHE A 180 -12.34 -0.07 -9.10
N TRP A 181 -11.84 0.91 -8.34
CA TRP A 181 -12.68 1.84 -7.61
C TRP A 181 -13.44 2.81 -8.50
N THR A 182 -12.90 3.14 -9.69
CA THR A 182 -13.59 3.95 -10.69
C THR A 182 -14.90 3.28 -11.16
N ASP A 183 -14.84 1.99 -11.48
CA ASP A 183 -16.02 1.23 -11.92
C ASP A 183 -16.98 0.94 -10.76
N PHE A 184 -16.43 0.51 -9.62
CA PHE A 184 -17.22 0.14 -8.43
C PHE A 184 -18.05 1.30 -7.89
N THR A 185 -17.48 2.50 -7.82
CA THR A 185 -18.17 3.73 -7.36
C THR A 185 -18.99 4.40 -8.46
N GLY A 186 -18.87 3.94 -9.71
CA GLY A 186 -19.52 4.55 -10.88
C GLY A 186 -18.97 5.91 -11.29
N ARG A 187 -17.79 6.31 -10.76
CA ARG A 187 -17.15 7.63 -11.01
C ARG A 187 -16.39 7.66 -12.33
N ASN A 188 -16.91 6.98 -13.34
CA ASN A 188 -16.25 6.81 -14.64
C ASN A 188 -15.93 8.13 -15.35
N GLU A 189 -16.79 9.15 -15.25
CA GLU A 189 -16.51 10.45 -15.86
C GLU A 189 -15.32 11.18 -15.21
N GLU A 190 -15.15 11.00 -13.90
CA GLU A 190 -13.98 11.56 -13.20
C GLU A 190 -12.72 10.78 -13.57
N GLY A 191 -12.80 9.44 -13.64
CA GLY A 191 -11.72 8.59 -14.12
C GLY A 191 -11.26 9.00 -15.52
N ILE A 192 -12.18 9.24 -16.44
CA ILE A 192 -11.85 9.72 -17.79
C ILE A 192 -11.02 11.01 -17.72
N ARG A 193 -11.50 12.02 -16.98
CA ARG A 193 -10.77 13.31 -16.88
C ARG A 193 -9.39 13.15 -16.26
N LEU A 194 -9.28 12.33 -15.22
CA LEU A 194 -8.02 12.06 -14.54
C LEU A 194 -7.01 11.40 -15.49
N HIS A 195 -7.41 10.30 -16.15
CA HIS A 195 -6.49 9.55 -17.00
C HIS A 195 -6.16 10.29 -18.31
N GLN A 196 -7.07 11.10 -18.85
CA GLN A 196 -6.74 12.00 -19.96
C GLN A 196 -5.64 12.97 -19.59
N LYS A 197 -5.70 13.59 -18.39
CA LYS A 197 -4.66 14.49 -17.91
C LYS A 197 -3.32 13.75 -17.71
N ILE A 198 -3.35 12.54 -17.15
CA ILE A 198 -2.13 11.73 -16.97
C ILE A 198 -1.48 11.42 -18.33
N ILE A 199 -2.28 11.04 -19.32
CA ILE A 199 -1.80 10.71 -20.67
C ILE A 199 -1.22 11.92 -21.41
N GLU A 200 -1.71 13.14 -21.15
CA GLU A 200 -1.14 14.36 -21.71
C GLU A 200 0.33 14.53 -21.28
N ASP A 201 0.65 14.24 -20.01
CA ASP A 201 2.00 14.35 -19.47
C ASP A 201 2.83 13.05 -19.67
N PHE A 202 2.20 11.89 -19.64
CA PHE A 202 2.80 10.56 -19.72
C PHE A 202 2.14 9.69 -20.81
N PRO A 203 2.34 10.01 -22.10
CA PRO A 203 1.63 9.35 -23.21
C PRO A 203 2.01 7.87 -23.42
N PHE A 204 3.10 7.41 -22.81
CA PHE A 204 3.55 6.02 -22.86
C PHE A 204 3.27 5.22 -21.58
N ASN A 205 2.33 5.68 -20.74
CA ASN A 205 1.85 4.94 -19.60
C ASN A 205 0.70 4.02 -20.00
N GLU A 206 0.97 2.71 -20.12
CA GLU A 206 -0.02 1.71 -20.55
C GLU A 206 -1.18 1.56 -19.56
N LEU A 207 -0.91 1.73 -18.24
CA LEU A 207 -1.93 1.66 -17.20
C LEU A 207 -2.92 2.83 -17.29
N ALA A 208 -2.42 4.04 -17.58
CA ALA A 208 -3.28 5.20 -17.75
C ALA A 208 -4.20 5.05 -18.97
N TRP A 209 -3.70 4.51 -20.09
CA TRP A 209 -4.52 4.18 -21.25
C TRP A 209 -5.53 3.09 -20.96
N PHE A 210 -5.12 2.05 -20.24
CA PHE A 210 -6.00 0.97 -19.82
C PHE A 210 -7.14 1.48 -18.93
N ASN A 211 -6.82 2.30 -17.92
CA ASN A 211 -7.80 2.87 -17.00
C ASN A 211 -8.76 3.83 -17.71
N LEU A 212 -8.26 4.61 -18.66
CA LEU A 212 -9.12 5.44 -19.53
C LEU A 212 -10.10 4.58 -20.31
N ALA A 213 -9.62 3.47 -20.88
CA ALA A 213 -10.45 2.54 -21.64
C ALA A 213 -11.51 1.88 -20.75
N ALA A 214 -11.12 1.43 -19.55
CA ALA A 214 -12.03 0.84 -18.56
C ALA A 214 -13.13 1.83 -18.16
N ALA A 215 -12.77 3.10 -17.91
CA ALA A 215 -13.74 4.14 -17.59
C ALA A 215 -14.70 4.44 -18.76
N TYR A 216 -14.23 4.42 -20.02
CA TYR A 216 -15.12 4.49 -21.18
C TYR A 216 -16.05 3.27 -21.27
N GLN A 217 -15.55 2.08 -20.98
CA GLN A 217 -16.34 0.85 -20.97
C GLN A 217 -17.43 0.90 -19.89
N GLY A 218 -17.14 1.40 -18.69
CA GLY A 218 -18.12 1.62 -17.63
C GLY A 218 -19.29 2.53 -18.06
N LEU A 219 -19.01 3.53 -18.90
CA LEU A 219 -20.03 4.37 -19.54
C LEU A 219 -20.64 3.76 -20.81
N LYS A 220 -20.28 2.53 -21.16
CA LYS A 220 -20.73 1.81 -22.38
C LYS A 220 -20.31 2.51 -23.69
N LEU A 221 -19.27 3.33 -23.64
CA LEU A 221 -18.67 3.97 -24.80
C LEU A 221 -17.62 3.05 -25.44
N TYR A 222 -18.07 1.85 -25.84
CA TYR A 222 -17.21 0.72 -26.22
C TYR A 222 -16.23 1.03 -27.36
N GLU A 223 -16.61 1.85 -28.33
CA GLU A 223 -15.72 2.24 -29.43
C GLU A 223 -14.53 3.04 -28.90
N LYS A 224 -14.77 4.04 -28.01
CA LYS A 224 -13.71 4.80 -27.37
C LYS A 224 -12.85 3.94 -26.45
N ALA A 225 -13.47 2.97 -25.76
CA ALA A 225 -12.75 2.01 -24.94
C ALA A 225 -11.77 1.18 -25.79
N ILE A 226 -12.21 0.67 -26.93
CA ILE A 226 -11.37 -0.09 -27.87
C ILE A 226 -10.18 0.76 -28.33
N ASP A 227 -10.43 2.01 -28.76
CA ASP A 227 -9.34 2.88 -29.18
C ASP A 227 -8.29 3.07 -28.07
N ALA A 228 -8.71 3.30 -26.83
CA ALA A 228 -7.81 3.47 -25.71
C ALA A 228 -7.08 2.16 -25.32
N TYR A 229 -7.77 0.99 -25.35
CA TYR A 229 -7.11 -0.31 -25.16
C TYR A 229 -6.06 -0.58 -26.22
N GLN A 230 -6.30 -0.18 -27.48
CA GLN A 230 -5.29 -0.31 -28.55
C GLN A 230 -4.02 0.47 -28.25
N TYR A 231 -4.13 1.67 -27.66
CA TYR A 231 -2.95 2.43 -27.20
C TYR A 231 -2.22 1.70 -26.08
N ALA A 232 -2.92 1.19 -25.07
CA ALA A 232 -2.31 0.42 -23.99
C ALA A 232 -1.54 -0.81 -24.55
N ILE A 233 -2.15 -1.56 -25.48
CA ILE A 233 -1.56 -2.74 -26.11
C ILE A 233 -0.39 -2.37 -27.06
N ALA A 234 -0.43 -1.19 -27.67
CA ALA A 234 0.67 -0.71 -28.49
C ALA A 234 1.92 -0.34 -27.67
N ILE A 235 1.74 0.03 -26.41
CA ILE A 235 2.82 0.32 -25.47
C ILE A 235 3.34 -0.98 -24.85
N ASP A 236 2.45 -1.84 -24.35
CA ASP A 236 2.79 -3.19 -23.88
C ASP A 236 2.00 -4.26 -24.66
N GLU A 237 2.66 -4.90 -25.62
CA GLU A 237 2.05 -5.94 -26.45
C GLU A 237 1.60 -7.19 -25.66
N LYS A 238 2.08 -7.36 -24.42
CA LYS A 238 1.76 -8.48 -23.54
C LYS A 238 0.73 -8.14 -22.49
N PHE A 239 0.13 -6.96 -22.52
CA PHE A 239 -0.88 -6.54 -21.57
C PHE A 239 -2.19 -7.31 -21.77
N ASP A 240 -2.26 -8.51 -21.21
CA ASP A 240 -3.37 -9.45 -21.38
C ASP A 240 -4.71 -8.93 -20.85
N TYR A 241 -4.70 -8.16 -19.75
CA TYR A 241 -5.92 -7.51 -19.22
C TYR A 241 -6.54 -6.53 -20.24
N ALA A 242 -5.72 -5.76 -20.95
CA ALA A 242 -6.20 -4.85 -21.97
C ALA A 242 -6.80 -5.61 -23.16
N LEU A 243 -6.16 -6.72 -23.58
CA LEU A 243 -6.68 -7.59 -24.63
C LEU A 243 -8.02 -8.23 -24.23
N ARG A 244 -8.16 -8.73 -23.01
CA ARG A 244 -9.41 -9.33 -22.48
C ARG A 244 -10.55 -8.33 -22.49
N ASN A 245 -10.32 -7.15 -21.93
CA ASN A 245 -11.34 -6.11 -21.85
C ASN A 245 -11.71 -5.56 -23.24
N MET A 246 -10.75 -5.44 -24.16
CA MET A 246 -11.01 -5.10 -25.56
C MET A 246 -11.87 -6.17 -26.24
N GLY A 247 -11.60 -7.45 -25.96
CA GLY A 247 -12.44 -8.56 -26.44
C GLY A 247 -13.88 -8.46 -25.96
N ASP A 248 -14.11 -8.16 -24.66
CA ASP A 248 -15.46 -7.92 -24.14
C ASP A 248 -16.12 -6.71 -24.83
N ALA A 249 -15.40 -5.62 -24.99
CA ALA A 249 -15.93 -4.43 -25.69
C ALA A 249 -16.36 -4.75 -27.13
N PHE A 250 -15.60 -5.57 -27.88
CA PHE A 250 -16.00 -6.04 -29.20
C PHE A 250 -17.25 -6.93 -29.14
N ILE A 251 -17.38 -7.82 -28.16
CA ILE A 251 -18.59 -8.65 -27.96
C ILE A 251 -19.82 -7.76 -27.73
N ARG A 252 -19.67 -6.72 -26.88
CA ARG A 252 -20.77 -5.75 -26.61
C ARG A 252 -21.22 -5.01 -27.86
N LEU A 253 -20.30 -4.73 -28.77
CA LEU A 253 -20.58 -4.14 -30.07
C LEU A 253 -21.04 -5.16 -31.15
N ARG A 254 -21.15 -6.45 -30.80
CA ARG A 254 -21.44 -7.56 -31.72
C ARG A 254 -20.40 -7.73 -32.83
N ARG A 255 -19.18 -7.23 -32.62
CA ARG A 255 -18.04 -7.40 -33.51
C ARG A 255 -17.33 -8.73 -33.20
N TYR A 256 -18.04 -9.84 -33.35
CA TYR A 256 -17.61 -11.15 -32.87
C TYR A 256 -16.31 -11.66 -33.52
N LYS A 257 -16.05 -11.32 -34.79
CA LYS A 257 -14.79 -11.69 -35.45
C LYS A 257 -13.58 -11.02 -34.78
N ASP A 258 -13.69 -9.71 -34.54
CA ASP A 258 -12.61 -8.94 -33.90
C ASP A 258 -12.40 -9.41 -32.46
N ALA A 259 -13.48 -9.77 -31.75
CA ALA A 259 -13.41 -10.33 -30.41
C ALA A 259 -12.62 -11.65 -30.39
N VAL A 260 -12.90 -12.57 -31.32
CA VAL A 260 -12.18 -13.86 -31.41
C VAL A 260 -10.70 -13.63 -31.66
N GLU A 261 -10.34 -12.76 -32.61
CA GLU A 261 -8.93 -12.47 -32.95
C GLU A 261 -8.13 -11.97 -31.74
N VAL A 262 -8.75 -11.08 -30.95
CA VAL A 262 -8.11 -10.52 -29.76
C VAL A 262 -8.03 -11.53 -28.62
N LEU A 263 -9.09 -12.31 -28.38
CA LEU A 263 -9.13 -13.31 -27.31
C LEU A 263 -8.21 -14.50 -27.60
N GLU A 264 -8.00 -14.87 -28.88
CA GLU A 264 -6.99 -15.87 -29.26
C GLU A 264 -5.57 -15.40 -28.91
N ARG A 265 -5.25 -14.10 -29.07
CA ARG A 265 -3.97 -13.55 -28.60
C ARG A 265 -3.79 -13.68 -27.08
N VAL A 266 -4.87 -13.55 -26.29
CA VAL A 266 -4.81 -13.77 -24.83
C VAL A 266 -4.36 -15.20 -24.51
N LEU A 267 -4.88 -16.20 -25.27
CA LEU A 267 -4.51 -17.61 -25.08
C LEU A 267 -3.04 -17.90 -25.42
N GLU A 268 -2.43 -17.08 -26.28
CA GLU A 268 -1.00 -17.19 -26.61
C GLU A 268 -0.10 -16.59 -25.52
N LEU A 269 -0.58 -15.56 -24.79
CA LEU A 269 0.19 -14.79 -23.81
C LEU A 269 0.04 -15.30 -22.38
N ALA A 270 -1.15 -15.72 -22.01
CA ALA A 270 -1.51 -16.10 -20.64
C ALA A 270 -1.79 -17.61 -20.53
N ARG A 271 -1.88 -18.10 -19.27
CA ARG A 271 -2.39 -19.46 -19.06
C ARG A 271 -3.84 -19.55 -19.56
N PRO A 272 -4.20 -20.65 -20.25
CA PRO A 272 -5.58 -20.87 -20.70
C PRO A 272 -6.55 -20.81 -19.54
N GLU A 273 -7.56 -19.98 -19.66
CA GLU A 273 -8.67 -19.86 -18.70
C GLU A 273 -9.98 -20.22 -19.37
N ASP A 274 -10.81 -20.97 -18.68
CA ASP A 274 -12.12 -21.45 -19.21
C ASP A 274 -13.00 -20.29 -19.69
N VAL A 275 -12.95 -19.14 -18.99
CA VAL A 275 -13.71 -17.92 -19.33
C VAL A 275 -13.37 -17.39 -20.74
N ILE A 276 -12.11 -17.48 -21.16
CA ILE A 276 -11.71 -17.01 -22.50
C ILE A 276 -12.24 -17.97 -23.58
N TYR A 277 -12.17 -19.29 -23.34
CA TYR A 277 -12.75 -20.26 -24.26
C TYR A 277 -14.27 -20.12 -24.37
N GLU A 278 -14.97 -19.88 -23.26
CA GLU A 278 -16.41 -19.62 -23.26
C GLU A 278 -16.76 -18.36 -24.06
N ALA A 279 -15.99 -17.29 -23.91
CA ALA A 279 -16.19 -16.05 -24.66
C ALA A 279 -15.96 -16.24 -26.16
N ILE A 280 -14.94 -16.99 -26.56
CA ILE A 280 -14.67 -17.34 -27.96
C ILE A 280 -15.79 -18.23 -28.48
N GLY A 281 -16.21 -19.27 -27.75
CA GLY A 281 -17.32 -20.17 -28.11
C GLY A 281 -18.63 -19.40 -28.30
N HIS A 282 -18.92 -18.45 -27.39
CA HIS A 282 -20.08 -17.57 -27.55
C HIS A 282 -20.00 -16.75 -28.84
N CYS A 283 -18.83 -16.22 -29.21
CA CYS A 283 -18.68 -15.49 -30.46
C CYS A 283 -18.96 -16.38 -31.68
N TYR A 284 -18.44 -17.61 -31.71
CA TYR A 284 -18.72 -18.56 -32.81
C TYR A 284 -20.19 -18.93 -32.92
N ASP A 285 -20.86 -19.18 -31.78
CA ASP A 285 -22.32 -19.44 -31.77
C ASP A 285 -23.09 -18.27 -32.39
N LYS A 286 -22.75 -17.03 -32.03
CA LYS A 286 -23.38 -15.81 -32.57
C LYS A 286 -23.10 -15.58 -34.06
N MET A 287 -21.99 -16.11 -34.56
CA MET A 287 -21.67 -16.07 -35.99
C MET A 287 -22.33 -17.21 -36.80
N GLY A 288 -22.93 -18.21 -36.10
CA GLY A 288 -23.59 -19.37 -36.75
C GLY A 288 -22.62 -20.46 -37.19
N ASN A 289 -21.48 -20.55 -36.52
CA ASN A 289 -20.44 -21.57 -36.75
C ASN A 289 -20.46 -22.65 -35.67
#